data_d5a9aa57b1181f41c9a953be12bb30e1
#
_entry.id   d5a9aa57b1181f41c9a953be12bb30e1
#
_cell.length_a   1.000
_cell.length_b   1.000
_cell.length_c   1.000
_cell.angle_alpha   90.00
_cell.angle_beta   90.00
_cell.angle_gamma   90.00
#
_symmetry.space_group_name_H-M   'P 1'
#
loop_
_entity.id
_entity.type
_entity.pdbx_description
1 polymer ?
#
loop_
_entity_poly.entity_id
_entity_poly.type
_entity_poly.pdbx_seq_one_letter_code
_entity_poly.pdbx_strand_id
1 'polypeptide(L)'
;DLNSIRIFSSKKLTYDYLLNKKIKCINTQTSVHQIKNKKKSYVIKPEKSAGSENVLIAKTFEDLKNLESIIKKKYIIQIYDKNLVGSIIIICKNGKSNLISCNKHIIEVKNKKIKQIGTIIGGLEKFRSQLDIISKNISQSFQGLFGYVGIDLILTPKSYKVIELNTRFTSSVLGLRNAYGKEIIDYISDFYIKDIFEEDKQIKLLKKVKIIF
;
A
#
# COMPACT_ATOMS: atom_id res chain seq x y z
N ASP A 1 13.90 -9.67 6.39
CA ASP A 1 14.62 -9.72 7.66
C ASP A 1 13.86 -9.01 8.79
N LEU A 2 14.32 -9.13 10.03
CA LEU A 2 13.68 -8.52 11.20
C LEU A 2 13.63 -6.99 11.13
N ASN A 3 14.63 -6.36 10.53
CA ASN A 3 14.66 -4.90 10.39
C ASN A 3 13.58 -4.41 9.43
N SER A 4 13.36 -5.10 8.32
CA SER A 4 12.27 -4.82 7.39
C SER A 4 10.90 -4.92 8.07
N ILE A 5 10.67 -5.97 8.87
CA ILE A 5 9.42 -6.14 9.63
C ILE A 5 9.23 -4.97 10.60
N ARG A 6 10.27 -4.56 11.33
CA ARG A 6 10.21 -3.44 12.27
C ARG A 6 9.83 -2.13 11.56
N ILE A 7 10.47 -1.82 10.43
CA ILE A 7 10.21 -0.59 9.67
C ILE A 7 8.79 -0.60 9.13
N PHE A 8 8.35 -1.67 8.49
CA PHE A 8 7.06 -1.73 7.80
C PHE A 8 5.85 -1.99 8.72
N SER A 9 6.10 -2.36 9.99
CA SER A 9 5.04 -2.40 11.01
C SER A 9 4.61 -1.02 11.50
N SER A 10 5.38 0.04 11.25
CA SER A 10 5.07 1.42 11.60
C SER A 10 4.96 2.29 10.37
N LYS A 11 3.82 2.93 10.18
CA LYS A 11 3.57 3.85 9.04
C LYS A 11 4.50 5.06 9.06
N LYS A 12 4.90 5.51 10.26
CA LYS A 12 5.87 6.61 10.40
C LYS A 12 7.27 6.18 10.00
N LEU A 13 7.75 5.04 10.49
CA LEU A 13 9.07 4.52 10.10
C LEU A 13 9.13 4.20 8.60
N THR A 14 8.07 3.62 8.04
CA THR A 14 7.93 3.40 6.60
C THR A 14 8.09 4.71 5.83
N TYR A 15 7.36 5.77 6.22
CA TYR A 15 7.47 7.08 5.60
C TYR A 15 8.89 7.65 5.65
N ASP A 16 9.52 7.63 6.84
CA ASP A 16 10.87 8.17 7.02
C ASP A 16 11.90 7.43 6.16
N TYR A 17 11.76 6.11 6.09
CA TYR A 17 12.65 5.30 5.26
C TYR A 17 12.44 5.57 3.77
N LEU A 18 11.21 5.60 3.28
CA LEU A 18 10.89 5.92 1.89
C LEU A 18 11.44 7.29 1.49
N LEU A 19 11.28 8.28 2.38
CA LEU A 19 11.79 9.64 2.17
C LEU A 19 13.33 9.64 2.03
N ASN A 20 14.04 8.95 2.93
CA ASN A 20 15.49 8.82 2.88
C ASN A 20 15.98 8.14 1.58
N LYS A 21 15.20 7.19 1.06
CA LYS A 21 15.48 6.51 -0.21
C LYS A 21 14.98 7.29 -1.44
N LYS A 22 14.48 8.52 -1.26
CA LYS A 22 13.93 9.38 -2.32
C LYS A 22 12.75 8.72 -3.09
N ILE A 23 12.05 7.78 -2.47
CA ILE A 23 10.85 7.16 -3.03
C ILE A 23 9.66 8.08 -2.73
N LYS A 24 8.88 8.41 -3.76
CA LYS A 24 7.69 9.24 -3.62
C LYS A 24 6.66 8.58 -2.70
N CYS A 25 6.37 9.20 -1.58
CA CYS A 25 5.40 8.71 -0.60
C CYS A 25 4.49 9.85 -0.13
N ILE A 26 3.38 9.47 0.52
CA ILE A 26 2.46 10.45 1.08
C ILE A 26 3.08 11.07 2.33
N ASN A 27 3.06 12.41 2.41
CA ASN A 27 3.59 13.13 3.58
C ASN A 27 2.85 12.69 4.84
N THR A 28 3.61 12.23 5.84
CA THR A 28 3.09 11.62 7.07
C THR A 28 3.63 12.38 8.29
N GLN A 29 2.72 12.92 9.08
CA GLN A 29 3.00 13.67 10.30
C GLN A 29 2.46 12.91 11.52
N THR A 30 2.98 13.21 12.69
CA THR A 30 2.57 12.60 13.97
C THR A 30 1.90 13.60 14.92
N SER A 31 1.86 14.87 14.54
CA SER A 31 1.24 15.94 15.32
C SER A 31 0.64 17.00 14.40
N VAL A 32 -0.44 17.62 14.84
CA VAL A 32 -1.11 18.76 14.15
C VAL A 32 -0.16 19.96 14.02
N HIS A 33 0.76 20.15 14.95
CA HIS A 33 1.75 21.24 14.90
C HIS A 33 2.70 21.17 13.69
N GLN A 34 2.89 19.98 13.12
CA GLN A 34 3.72 19.75 11.93
C GLN A 34 3.01 20.10 10.63
N ILE A 35 1.70 20.40 10.67
CA ILE A 35 0.87 20.65 9.49
C ILE A 35 1.11 22.06 8.96
N LYS A 36 1.76 22.17 7.81
CA LYS A 36 2.02 23.45 7.14
C LYS A 36 0.84 23.99 6.33
N ASN A 37 0.11 23.11 5.63
CA ASN A 37 -0.98 23.51 4.75
C ASN A 37 -2.34 23.32 5.44
N LYS A 38 -2.87 24.36 6.06
CA LYS A 38 -4.14 24.34 6.80
C LYS A 38 -5.40 24.32 5.93
N LYS A 39 -5.27 24.47 4.60
CA LYS A 39 -6.40 24.51 3.65
C LYS A 39 -6.78 23.14 3.06
N LYS A 40 -6.18 22.06 3.52
CA LYS A 40 -6.44 20.69 3.02
C LYS A 40 -7.32 19.90 3.97
N SER A 41 -7.91 18.84 3.46
CA SER A 41 -8.50 17.77 4.28
C SER A 41 -7.43 16.75 4.64
N TYR A 42 -7.62 16.04 5.74
CA TYR A 42 -6.62 15.12 6.30
C TYR A 42 -7.23 13.77 6.59
N VAL A 43 -6.40 12.76 6.50
CA VAL A 43 -6.67 11.40 6.99
C VAL A 43 -5.89 11.19 8.27
N ILE A 44 -6.58 10.72 9.30
CA ILE A 44 -6.00 10.32 10.58
C ILE A 44 -6.17 8.81 10.69
N LYS A 45 -5.10 8.10 10.97
CA LYS A 45 -5.14 6.64 11.13
C LYS A 45 -4.15 6.17 12.17
N PRO A 46 -4.41 5.03 12.87
CA PRO A 46 -3.47 4.50 13.83
C PRO A 46 -2.11 4.24 13.17
N GLU A 47 -1.02 4.55 13.87
CA GLU A 47 0.34 4.32 13.38
C GLU A 47 0.58 2.84 13.08
N LYS A 48 0.09 1.97 13.95
CA LYS A 48 0.12 0.51 13.81
C LYS A 48 -1.30 -0.01 13.68
N SER A 49 -1.70 -0.41 12.49
CA SER A 49 -3.01 -1.02 12.22
C SER A 49 -2.99 -1.75 10.88
N ALA A 50 -3.95 -2.62 10.67
CA ALA A 50 -4.22 -3.30 9.41
C ALA A 50 -5.69 -3.05 8.99
N GLY A 51 -6.03 -3.29 7.71
CA GLY A 51 -7.41 -3.37 7.24
C GLY A 51 -8.20 -2.06 7.24
N SER A 52 -7.58 -0.90 7.17
CA SER A 52 -8.25 0.42 7.21
C SER A 52 -9.10 0.66 8.48
N GLU A 53 -8.75 0.01 9.59
CA GLU A 53 -9.46 0.19 10.84
C GLU A 53 -9.20 1.59 11.42
N ASN A 54 -10.27 2.21 11.94
CA ASN A 54 -10.23 3.51 12.61
C ASN A 54 -9.59 4.65 11.78
N VAL A 55 -9.78 4.62 10.46
CA VAL A 55 -9.35 5.69 9.57
C VAL A 55 -10.40 6.77 9.52
N LEU A 56 -10.03 8.00 9.93
CA LEU A 56 -10.93 9.15 10.02
C LEU A 56 -10.53 10.22 8.99
N ILE A 57 -11.52 11.01 8.54
CA ILE A 57 -11.30 12.22 7.75
C ILE A 57 -11.60 13.46 8.60
N ALA A 58 -10.62 14.37 8.65
CA ALA A 58 -10.82 15.76 9.03
C ALA A 58 -10.97 16.58 7.74
N LYS A 59 -12.14 17.17 7.53
CA LYS A 59 -12.41 17.99 6.33
C LYS A 59 -11.72 19.35 6.38
N THR A 60 -11.53 19.88 7.59
CA THR A 60 -10.90 21.16 7.88
C THR A 60 -9.75 20.98 8.87
N PHE A 61 -8.92 22.02 9.01
CA PHE A 61 -7.86 22.03 10.02
C PHE A 61 -8.43 22.07 11.46
N GLU A 62 -9.61 22.70 11.65
CA GLU A 62 -10.29 22.73 12.94
C GLU A 62 -10.85 21.35 13.31
N ASP A 63 -11.47 20.64 12.35
CA ASP A 63 -11.84 19.23 12.53
C ASP A 63 -10.62 18.39 12.98
N LEU A 64 -9.44 18.64 12.41
CA LEU A 64 -8.23 17.91 12.73
C LEU A 64 -7.79 18.14 14.18
N LYS A 65 -7.79 19.40 14.66
CA LYS A 65 -7.47 19.74 16.05
C LYS A 65 -8.44 19.07 17.04
N ASN A 66 -9.74 19.14 16.73
CA ASN A 66 -10.77 18.53 17.57
C ASN A 66 -10.58 17.01 17.66
N LEU A 67 -10.22 16.35 16.57
CA LEU A 67 -9.92 14.91 16.57
C LEU A 67 -8.64 14.60 17.36
N GLU A 68 -7.57 15.41 17.23
CA GLU A 68 -6.32 15.22 17.96
C GLU A 68 -6.55 15.20 19.50
N SER A 69 -7.43 16.09 20.00
CA SER A 69 -7.75 16.16 21.44
C SER A 69 -8.43 14.88 21.99
N ILE A 70 -9.10 14.12 21.11
CA ILE A 70 -9.84 12.89 21.46
C ILE A 70 -8.95 11.64 21.30
N ILE A 71 -7.92 11.74 20.45
CA ILE A 71 -7.09 10.60 20.09
C ILE A 71 -6.06 10.30 21.19
N LYS A 72 -6.29 9.24 21.96
CA LYS A 72 -5.39 8.78 23.04
C LYS A 72 -4.26 7.84 22.57
N LYS A 73 -4.29 7.37 21.31
CA LYS A 73 -3.33 6.40 20.77
C LYS A 73 -2.36 7.08 19.81
N LYS A 74 -1.24 6.43 19.49
CA LYS A 74 -0.32 6.91 18.45
C LYS A 74 -0.99 6.86 17.08
N TYR A 75 -1.20 8.01 16.48
CA TYR A 75 -1.78 8.21 15.17
C TYR A 75 -0.80 8.88 14.24
N ILE A 76 -1.05 8.71 12.95
CA ILE A 76 -0.43 9.50 11.90
C ILE A 76 -1.47 10.34 11.18
N ILE A 77 -1.01 11.46 10.62
CA ILE A 77 -1.81 12.41 9.87
C ILE A 77 -1.23 12.49 8.46
N GLN A 78 -2.10 12.32 7.45
CA GLN A 78 -1.74 12.41 6.04
C GLN A 78 -2.72 13.35 5.33
N ILE A 79 -2.28 14.03 4.26
CA ILE A 79 -3.21 14.81 3.43
C ILE A 79 -4.19 13.84 2.76
N TYR A 80 -5.48 14.15 2.82
CA TYR A 80 -6.50 13.39 2.07
C TYR A 80 -6.37 13.68 0.58
N ASP A 81 -6.09 12.64 -0.17
CA ASP A 81 -5.93 12.69 -1.62
C ASP A 81 -7.08 11.91 -2.27
N LYS A 82 -7.87 12.56 -3.13
CA LYS A 82 -9.05 11.97 -3.79
C LYS A 82 -8.71 11.16 -5.04
N ASN A 83 -7.43 11.04 -5.36
CA ASN A 83 -6.99 10.28 -6.52
C ASN A 83 -7.20 8.77 -6.34
N LEU A 84 -6.93 8.03 -7.39
CA LEU A 84 -7.12 6.60 -7.46
C LEU A 84 -6.25 5.86 -6.45
N VAL A 85 -6.87 5.17 -5.51
CA VAL A 85 -6.18 4.32 -4.53
C VAL A 85 -6.13 2.89 -5.04
N GLY A 86 -5.00 2.25 -4.86
CA GLY A 86 -4.81 0.85 -5.20
C GLY A 86 -3.59 0.25 -4.53
N SER A 87 -3.28 -0.97 -4.91
CA SER A 87 -2.09 -1.67 -4.44
C SER A 87 -1.44 -2.48 -5.55
N ILE A 88 -0.16 -2.75 -5.39
CA ILE A 88 0.53 -3.80 -6.13
C ILE A 88 0.91 -4.92 -5.19
N ILE A 89 0.96 -6.13 -5.72
CA ILE A 89 1.53 -7.30 -5.07
C ILE A 89 2.83 -7.63 -5.79
N ILE A 90 3.91 -7.80 -5.04
CA ILE A 90 5.20 -8.20 -5.56
C ILE A 90 5.74 -9.38 -4.77
N ILE A 91 6.58 -10.19 -5.40
CA ILE A 91 7.45 -11.16 -4.73
C ILE A 91 8.87 -10.61 -4.76
N CYS A 92 9.51 -10.52 -3.60
CA CYS A 92 10.86 -9.97 -3.45
C CYS A 92 11.86 -11.02 -3.01
N LYS A 93 13.09 -10.94 -3.56
CA LYS A 93 14.26 -11.71 -3.11
C LYS A 93 15.53 -10.94 -3.47
N ASN A 94 16.42 -10.73 -2.48
CA ASN A 94 17.77 -10.15 -2.70
C ASN A 94 17.77 -8.84 -3.49
N GLY A 95 16.88 -7.90 -3.15
CA GLY A 95 16.78 -6.59 -3.83
C GLY A 95 16.11 -6.62 -5.21
N LYS A 96 15.61 -7.77 -5.64
CA LYS A 96 14.86 -7.95 -6.88
C LYS A 96 13.38 -8.15 -6.58
N SER A 97 12.52 -7.85 -7.55
CA SER A 97 11.08 -8.09 -7.42
C SER A 97 10.46 -8.57 -8.71
N ASN A 98 9.40 -9.37 -8.58
CA ASN A 98 8.48 -9.67 -9.65
C ASN A 98 7.10 -9.11 -9.32
N LEU A 99 6.53 -8.29 -10.22
CA LEU A 99 5.21 -7.70 -10.07
C LEU A 99 4.11 -8.73 -10.40
N ILE A 100 3.38 -9.12 -9.36
CA ILE A 100 2.33 -10.15 -9.43
C ILE A 100 1.02 -9.56 -9.93
N SER A 101 0.49 -8.53 -9.26
CA SER A 101 -0.80 -7.94 -9.62
C SER A 101 -0.88 -6.45 -9.33
N CYS A 102 -1.75 -5.77 -10.09
CA CYS A 102 -2.03 -4.34 -9.98
C CYS A 102 -3.52 -4.16 -9.66
N ASN A 103 -3.84 -3.78 -8.42
CA ASN A 103 -5.20 -3.85 -7.88
C ASN A 103 -5.76 -2.45 -7.61
N LYS A 104 -7.07 -2.27 -7.84
CA LYS A 104 -7.79 -1.04 -7.51
C LYS A 104 -8.60 -1.25 -6.23
N HIS A 105 -8.44 -0.38 -5.25
CA HIS A 105 -9.26 -0.42 -4.03
C HIS A 105 -10.65 0.19 -4.26
N ILE A 106 -11.65 -0.38 -3.60
CA ILE A 106 -13.01 0.17 -3.51
C ILE A 106 -13.12 0.81 -2.14
N ILE A 107 -13.17 2.14 -2.12
CA ILE A 107 -13.17 2.94 -0.89
C ILE A 107 -14.56 3.53 -0.68
N GLU A 108 -15.10 3.35 0.51
CA GLU A 108 -16.28 4.04 0.99
C GLU A 108 -15.88 5.15 1.98
N VAL A 109 -16.54 6.30 1.86
CA VAL A 109 -16.41 7.41 2.82
C VAL A 109 -17.78 7.70 3.40
N LYS A 110 -17.98 7.37 4.67
CA LYS A 110 -19.24 7.57 5.38
C LYS A 110 -18.98 8.05 6.80
N ASN A 111 -19.75 9.05 7.27
CA ASN A 111 -19.66 9.57 8.63
C ASN A 111 -18.24 9.91 9.11
N LYS A 112 -17.49 10.65 8.27
CA LYS A 112 -16.07 11.00 8.51
C LYS A 112 -15.11 9.76 8.64
N LYS A 113 -15.57 8.57 8.30
CA LYS A 113 -14.73 7.36 8.26
C LYS A 113 -14.39 6.98 6.82
N ILE A 114 -13.18 6.50 6.62
CA ILE A 114 -12.76 5.86 5.36
C ILE A 114 -12.67 4.36 5.64
N LYS A 115 -13.28 3.57 4.78
CA LYS A 115 -13.19 2.11 4.82
C LYS A 115 -12.89 1.58 3.42
N GLN A 116 -11.94 0.66 3.31
CA GLN A 116 -11.80 -0.16 2.13
C GLN A 116 -12.84 -1.27 2.21
N ILE A 117 -13.82 -1.25 1.32
CA ILE A 117 -14.92 -2.21 1.27
C ILE A 117 -14.70 -3.32 0.26
N GLY A 118 -13.61 -3.25 -0.49
CA GLY A 118 -13.27 -4.27 -1.46
C GLY A 118 -12.06 -3.91 -2.30
N THR A 119 -11.72 -4.82 -3.21
CA THR A 119 -10.62 -4.66 -4.17
C THR A 119 -10.99 -5.27 -5.51
N ILE A 120 -10.61 -4.62 -6.61
CA ILE A 120 -10.66 -5.17 -7.96
C ILE A 120 -9.25 -5.66 -8.31
N ILE A 121 -9.04 -6.97 -8.28
CA ILE A 121 -7.79 -7.61 -8.67
C ILE A 121 -7.61 -7.41 -10.19
N GLY A 122 -6.41 -6.98 -10.59
CA GLY A 122 -6.14 -6.60 -11.99
C GLY A 122 -6.78 -5.26 -12.40
N GLY A 123 -7.37 -4.51 -11.45
CA GLY A 123 -8.06 -3.25 -11.75
C GLY A 123 -7.15 -2.13 -12.25
N LEU A 124 -5.83 -2.23 -12.02
CA LEU A 124 -4.81 -1.26 -12.41
C LEU A 124 -3.82 -1.81 -13.46
N GLU A 125 -4.10 -2.95 -14.10
CA GLU A 125 -3.19 -3.57 -15.07
C GLU A 125 -2.77 -2.65 -16.23
N LYS A 126 -3.62 -1.71 -16.61
CA LYS A 126 -3.26 -0.70 -17.63
C LYS A 126 -2.05 0.18 -17.24
N PHE A 127 -1.67 0.19 -15.97
CA PHE A 127 -0.50 0.90 -15.43
C PHE A 127 0.65 -0.04 -15.09
N ARG A 128 0.60 -1.33 -15.46
CA ARG A 128 1.58 -2.35 -15.05
C ARG A 128 3.02 -1.91 -15.29
N SER A 129 3.37 -1.41 -16.47
CA SER A 129 4.75 -0.99 -16.79
C SER A 129 5.25 0.12 -15.83
N GLN A 130 4.39 1.10 -15.52
CA GLN A 130 4.73 2.15 -14.56
C GLN A 130 4.86 1.60 -13.14
N LEU A 131 3.99 0.68 -12.75
CA LEU A 131 3.96 0.06 -11.43
C LEU A 131 5.12 -0.93 -11.23
N ASP A 132 5.61 -1.54 -12.30
CA ASP A 132 6.80 -2.40 -12.26
C ASP A 132 8.07 -1.60 -11.95
N ILE A 133 8.21 -0.41 -12.51
CA ILE A 133 9.32 0.50 -12.15
C ILE A 133 9.29 0.82 -10.64
N ILE A 134 8.09 1.03 -10.08
CA ILE A 134 7.93 1.28 -8.65
C ILE A 134 8.35 0.05 -7.82
N SER A 135 7.92 -1.14 -8.24
CA SER A 135 8.25 -2.38 -7.57
C SER A 135 9.77 -2.61 -7.52
N LYS A 136 10.45 -2.41 -8.64
CA LYS A 136 11.92 -2.54 -8.75
C LYS A 136 12.65 -1.51 -7.90
N ASN A 137 12.23 -0.25 -7.92
CA ASN A 137 12.82 0.80 -7.08
C ASN A 137 12.69 0.49 -5.58
N ILE A 138 11.54 -0.04 -5.16
CA ILE A 138 11.31 -0.42 -3.76
C ILE A 138 12.18 -1.61 -3.39
N SER A 139 12.18 -2.69 -4.16
CA SER A 139 12.96 -3.89 -3.84
C SER A 139 14.46 -3.61 -3.78
N GLN A 140 15.00 -2.84 -4.72
CA GLN A 140 16.41 -2.41 -4.74
C GLN A 140 16.78 -1.56 -3.52
N SER A 141 15.85 -0.70 -3.07
CA SER A 141 16.07 0.16 -1.91
C SER A 141 16.00 -0.60 -0.58
N PHE A 142 15.38 -1.77 -0.56
CA PHE A 142 15.13 -2.62 0.62
C PHE A 142 15.58 -4.06 0.37
N GLN A 143 16.86 -4.30 0.32
CA GLN A 143 17.43 -5.63 0.03
C GLN A 143 16.96 -6.72 1.00
N GLY A 144 16.56 -6.34 2.23
CA GLY A 144 16.01 -7.26 3.22
C GLY A 144 14.55 -7.66 3.01
N LEU A 145 13.86 -7.11 1.97
CA LEU A 145 12.52 -7.58 1.61
C LEU A 145 12.60 -8.99 1.03
N PHE A 146 11.76 -9.88 1.57
CA PHE A 146 11.69 -11.27 1.13
C PHE A 146 10.23 -11.73 1.05
N GLY A 147 9.90 -12.43 -0.02
CA GLY A 147 8.58 -13.02 -0.21
C GLY A 147 7.52 -12.03 -0.66
N TYR A 148 6.28 -12.32 -0.31
CA TYR A 148 5.10 -11.54 -0.67
C TYR A 148 5.08 -10.20 0.03
N VAL A 149 4.95 -9.13 -0.75
CA VAL A 149 4.82 -7.76 -0.26
C VAL A 149 3.66 -7.07 -0.98
N GLY A 150 2.73 -6.52 -0.21
CA GLY A 150 1.70 -5.61 -0.70
C GLY A 150 2.15 -4.16 -0.56
N ILE A 151 2.00 -3.35 -1.60
CA ILE A 151 2.36 -1.93 -1.60
C ILE A 151 1.11 -1.13 -1.92
N ASP A 152 0.61 -0.39 -0.93
CA ASP A 152 -0.54 0.51 -1.12
C ASP A 152 -0.05 1.86 -1.65
N LEU A 153 -0.77 2.41 -2.64
CA LEU A 153 -0.37 3.61 -3.34
C LEU A 153 -1.57 4.45 -3.83
N ILE A 154 -1.31 5.73 -4.02
CA ILE A 154 -2.20 6.65 -4.71
C ILE A 154 -1.61 6.93 -6.08
N LEU A 155 -2.42 6.73 -7.12
CA LEU A 155 -2.09 7.03 -8.50
C LEU A 155 -2.70 8.37 -8.91
N THR A 156 -1.86 9.23 -9.48
CA THR A 156 -2.27 10.43 -10.19
C THR A 156 -1.99 10.26 -11.68
N PRO A 157 -2.56 11.07 -12.58
CA PRO A 157 -2.28 10.96 -14.02
C PRO A 157 -0.78 11.03 -14.39
N LYS A 158 0.03 11.71 -13.55
CA LYS A 158 1.46 11.98 -13.85
C LYS A 158 2.41 11.35 -12.83
N SER A 159 1.93 10.71 -11.77
CA SER A 159 2.79 10.29 -10.68
C SER A 159 2.08 9.29 -9.78
N TYR A 160 2.82 8.81 -8.77
CA TYR A 160 2.31 7.97 -7.69
C TYR A 160 2.82 8.47 -6.34
N LYS A 161 2.20 8.01 -5.27
CA LYS A 161 2.69 8.15 -3.89
C LYS A 161 2.46 6.86 -3.16
N VAL A 162 3.51 6.29 -2.58
CA VAL A 162 3.38 5.11 -1.71
C VAL A 162 2.72 5.54 -0.40
N ILE A 163 1.75 4.75 0.07
CA ILE A 163 1.04 4.95 1.34
C ILE A 163 1.66 4.10 2.43
N GLU A 164 1.80 2.79 2.17
CA GLU A 164 2.38 1.82 3.10
C GLU A 164 2.89 0.56 2.37
N LEU A 165 3.75 -0.18 3.05
CA LEU A 165 4.20 -1.51 2.64
C LEU A 165 3.71 -2.53 3.65
N ASN A 166 3.17 -3.64 3.13
CA ASN A 166 2.66 -4.75 3.92
C ASN A 166 3.50 -6.00 3.63
N THR A 167 4.43 -6.35 4.53
CA THR A 167 5.29 -7.53 4.40
C THR A 167 4.59 -8.82 4.84
N ARG A 168 3.39 -9.03 4.37
CA ARG A 168 2.51 -10.17 4.67
C ARG A 168 1.49 -10.35 3.56
N PHE A 169 0.83 -11.49 3.52
CA PHE A 169 -0.33 -11.67 2.65
C PHE A 169 -1.41 -10.62 2.96
N THR A 170 -1.95 -10.02 1.90
CA THR A 170 -3.05 -9.07 1.96
C THR A 170 -4.33 -9.73 1.45
N SER A 171 -5.50 -9.15 1.73
CA SER A 171 -6.78 -9.68 1.26
C SER A 171 -6.87 -9.85 -0.25
N SER A 172 -6.04 -9.15 -1.01
CA SER A 172 -5.95 -9.30 -2.48
C SER A 172 -5.55 -10.73 -2.93
N VAL A 173 -4.88 -11.52 -2.07
CA VAL A 173 -4.49 -12.91 -2.38
C VAL A 173 -5.71 -13.77 -2.72
N LEU A 174 -6.86 -13.50 -2.11
CA LEU A 174 -8.10 -14.26 -2.29
C LEU A 174 -8.60 -14.28 -3.75
N GLY A 175 -8.25 -13.29 -4.54
CA GLY A 175 -8.67 -13.17 -5.94
C GLY A 175 -7.61 -13.52 -6.97
N LEU A 176 -6.36 -13.79 -6.58
CA LEU A 176 -5.26 -13.99 -7.52
C LEU A 176 -5.51 -15.16 -8.45
N ARG A 177 -5.91 -16.33 -7.90
CA ARG A 177 -6.18 -17.52 -8.71
C ARG A 177 -7.26 -17.27 -9.77
N ASN A 178 -8.34 -16.59 -9.39
CA ASN A 178 -9.44 -16.30 -10.30
C ASN A 178 -9.09 -15.25 -11.35
N ALA A 179 -8.16 -14.33 -11.03
CA ALA A 179 -7.75 -13.26 -11.93
C ALA A 179 -6.62 -13.65 -12.88
N TYR A 180 -5.67 -14.47 -12.44
CA TYR A 180 -4.44 -14.80 -13.17
C TYR A 180 -4.26 -16.29 -13.44
N GLY A 181 -5.17 -17.17 -12.96
CA GLY A 181 -5.07 -18.61 -13.14
C GLY A 181 -4.32 -19.32 -12.02
N LYS A 182 -4.22 -20.65 -12.15
CA LYS A 182 -3.52 -21.51 -11.17
C LYS A 182 -2.02 -21.21 -11.11
N GLU A 183 -1.42 -20.88 -12.24
CA GLU A 183 0.02 -20.67 -12.39
C GLU A 183 0.58 -19.62 -11.42
N ILE A 184 -0.21 -18.60 -11.05
CA ILE A 184 0.24 -17.59 -10.09
C ILE A 184 0.35 -18.15 -8.68
N ILE A 185 -0.54 -19.05 -8.32
CA ILE A 185 -0.52 -19.70 -7.00
C ILE A 185 0.64 -20.69 -6.94
N ASP A 186 0.83 -21.46 -8.02
CA ASP A 186 1.95 -22.39 -8.14
C ASP A 186 3.29 -21.63 -8.03
N TYR A 187 3.43 -20.49 -8.72
CA TYR A 187 4.63 -19.65 -8.63
C TYR A 187 4.88 -19.13 -7.20
N ILE A 188 3.85 -18.63 -6.51
CA ILE A 188 3.98 -18.16 -5.13
C ILE A 188 4.35 -19.34 -4.21
N SER A 189 3.75 -20.50 -4.41
CA SER A 189 4.04 -21.73 -3.67
C SER A 189 5.48 -22.20 -3.90
N ASP A 190 5.91 -22.26 -5.16
CA ASP A 190 7.27 -22.69 -5.54
C ASP A 190 8.35 -21.74 -5.00
N PHE A 191 8.05 -20.45 -4.92
CA PHE A 191 8.92 -19.48 -4.27
C PHE A 191 9.19 -19.86 -2.80
N TYR A 192 8.15 -20.19 -2.02
CA TYR A 192 8.31 -20.48 -0.59
C TYR A 192 8.77 -21.91 -0.31
N ILE A 193 8.41 -22.88 -1.14
CA ILE A 193 8.70 -24.32 -0.90
C ILE A 193 10.03 -24.72 -1.56
N LYS A 194 10.28 -24.23 -2.78
CA LYS A 194 11.43 -24.64 -3.60
C LYS A 194 12.49 -23.56 -3.76
N ASP A 195 12.27 -22.37 -3.17
CA ASP A 195 13.13 -21.19 -3.30
C ASP A 195 13.32 -20.70 -4.75
N ILE A 196 12.32 -20.98 -5.63
CA ILE A 196 12.33 -20.56 -7.04
C ILE A 196 11.89 -19.11 -7.15
N PHE A 197 12.77 -18.26 -7.70
CA PHE A 197 12.48 -16.85 -7.98
C PHE A 197 12.81 -16.51 -9.43
N GLU A 198 11.82 -16.01 -10.16
CA GLU A 198 11.94 -15.56 -11.55
C GLU A 198 11.67 -14.05 -11.60
N GLU A 199 12.71 -13.21 -11.80
CA GLU A 199 12.60 -11.75 -11.73
C GLU A 199 11.64 -11.16 -12.76
N ASP A 200 11.63 -11.66 -13.97
CA ASP A 200 10.83 -11.13 -15.08
C ASP A 200 9.73 -12.12 -15.52
N LYS A 201 9.22 -12.91 -14.59
CA LYS A 201 8.13 -13.85 -14.91
C LYS A 201 6.92 -13.11 -15.46
N GLN A 202 6.54 -13.45 -16.67
CA GLN A 202 5.38 -12.88 -17.33
C GLN A 202 4.09 -13.40 -16.69
N ILE A 203 3.30 -12.50 -16.13
CA ILE A 203 2.04 -12.81 -15.48
C ILE A 203 0.92 -12.13 -16.25
N LYS A 204 0.08 -12.95 -16.89
CA LYS A 204 -1.02 -12.47 -17.72
C LYS A 204 -2.32 -12.42 -16.94
N LEU A 205 -2.97 -11.26 -16.93
CA LEU A 205 -4.33 -11.12 -16.42
C LEU A 205 -5.31 -11.87 -17.35
N LEU A 206 -6.07 -12.81 -16.79
CA LEU A 206 -7.15 -13.51 -17.50
C LEU A 206 -8.44 -12.70 -17.44
N LYS A 207 -8.78 -12.20 -16.25
CA LYS A 207 -9.96 -11.35 -16.02
C LYS A 207 -9.81 -10.53 -14.74
N LYS A 208 -10.51 -9.40 -14.68
CA LYS A 208 -10.61 -8.64 -13.42
C LYS A 208 -11.56 -9.36 -12.46
N VAL A 209 -11.18 -9.41 -11.18
CA VAL A 209 -11.98 -10.06 -10.13
C VAL A 209 -12.27 -9.06 -9.03
N LYS A 210 -13.55 -8.84 -8.73
CA LYS A 210 -14.00 -7.98 -7.64
C LYS A 210 -14.18 -8.81 -6.37
N ILE A 211 -13.56 -8.38 -5.27
CA ILE A 211 -13.74 -8.94 -3.94
C ILE A 211 -14.34 -7.84 -3.06
N ILE A 212 -15.34 -8.18 -2.29
CA ILE A 212 -15.97 -7.31 -1.27
C ILE A 212 -15.68 -7.91 0.11
N PHE A 213 -15.41 -7.03 1.09
CA PHE A 213 -15.06 -7.38 2.47
C PHE A 213 -16.19 -7.07 3.43
#